data_17d55cbd038cfd920673a26f92784698
#
_entry.id   17d55cbd038cfd920673a26f92784698
#
_cell.length_a   1.000
_cell.length_b   1.000
_cell.length_c   1.000
_cell.angle_alpha   90.00
_cell.angle_beta   90.00
_cell.angle_gamma   90.00
#
_symmetry.space_group_name_H-M   'P 1'
#
loop_
_entity.id
_entity.type
_entity.pdbx_description
1 polymer ?
#
loop_
_entity_poly.entity_id
_entity_poly.type
_entity_poly.pdbx_seq_one_letter_code
_entity_poly.pdbx_strand_id
1 'polypeptide(L)'
;MARVVAIANQKGGVAKTTSAHALGVAMAERGKRILLVDLDPQASLTWACGVDPDALEVSIHDVLLKRARAEDAIVALPAPTPVKEGRAGVLHLLPSTIDLAGAELNLLTKTGREYVLRKALSKVSDRYDRVLIDCPPSLGILTINGLTAADEVVIPLQCESLSQRGVGQLLETIEDVRDYTNEDLEVRGAIATMFDGRTKLAHQVVEQVRRNYDITVLEPFVPKSVKVAEAPARGRSVLSHAPKSRSAQAYRELANQLLGRKGG
;
A
#
# COMPACT_ATOMS: atom_id res chain seq x y z
N MET A 1 14.97 5.29 -11.06
CA MET A 1 13.66 4.61 -11.00
C MET A 1 12.98 4.94 -9.68
N ALA A 2 11.63 4.94 -9.65
CA ALA A 2 10.89 5.06 -8.39
C ALA A 2 11.20 3.89 -7.46
N ARG A 3 11.19 4.12 -6.14
CA ARG A 3 11.18 3.02 -5.17
C ARG A 3 9.75 2.52 -4.97
N VAL A 4 9.54 1.22 -5.13
CA VAL A 4 8.22 0.57 -5.09
C VAL A 4 8.03 -0.07 -3.72
N VAL A 5 6.91 0.23 -3.05
CA VAL A 5 6.58 -0.27 -1.71
C VAL A 5 5.26 -1.02 -1.76
N ALA A 6 5.26 -2.30 -1.44
CA ALA A 6 4.05 -3.09 -1.25
C ALA A 6 3.50 -2.90 0.17
N ILE A 7 2.20 -2.66 0.28
CA ILE A 7 1.48 -2.61 1.55
C ILE A 7 0.69 -3.93 1.65
N ALA A 8 1.20 -4.89 2.38
CA ALA A 8 0.68 -6.25 2.38
C ALA A 8 0.40 -6.79 3.79
N ASN A 9 -0.68 -7.53 3.91
CA ASN A 9 -1.01 -8.39 5.05
C ASN A 9 -2.16 -9.32 4.64
N GLN A 10 -2.09 -10.59 5.00
CA GLN A 10 -3.14 -11.57 4.72
C GLN A 10 -4.46 -11.23 5.43
N LYS A 11 -4.41 -10.62 6.62
CA LYS A 11 -5.60 -10.28 7.38
C LYS A 11 -6.35 -9.10 6.74
N GLY A 12 -7.65 -9.27 6.52
CA GLY A 12 -8.56 -8.18 6.15
C GLY A 12 -8.75 -7.19 7.31
N GLY A 13 -9.09 -5.94 6.99
CA GLY A 13 -9.42 -4.93 8.01
C GLY A 13 -8.25 -4.37 8.82
N VAL A 14 -6.99 -4.67 8.49
CA VAL A 14 -5.80 -4.14 9.19
C VAL A 14 -5.35 -2.75 8.71
N ALA A 15 -6.18 -2.07 7.94
CA ALA A 15 -5.92 -0.75 7.37
C ALA A 15 -4.80 -0.71 6.29
N LYS A 16 -4.66 -1.74 5.44
CA LYS A 16 -3.75 -1.73 4.27
C LYS A 16 -4.05 -0.54 3.36
N THR A 17 -5.25 -0.52 2.80
CA THR A 17 -5.76 0.54 1.92
C THR A 17 -5.63 1.94 2.52
N THR A 18 -6.03 2.08 3.80
CA THR A 18 -5.89 3.33 4.53
C THR A 18 -4.44 3.77 4.64
N SER A 19 -3.52 2.83 4.91
CA SER A 19 -2.08 3.11 5.03
C SER A 19 -1.47 3.49 3.68
N ALA A 20 -1.81 2.76 2.60
CA ALA A 20 -1.37 3.08 1.25
C ALA A 20 -1.80 4.51 0.85
N HIS A 21 -3.08 4.83 1.01
CA HIS A 21 -3.63 6.16 0.71
C HIS A 21 -3.00 7.26 1.58
N ALA A 22 -2.97 7.07 2.90
CA ALA A 22 -2.46 8.09 3.83
C ALA A 22 -0.96 8.35 3.64
N LEU A 23 -0.14 7.30 3.47
CA LEU A 23 1.29 7.44 3.18
C LEU A 23 1.52 8.13 1.84
N GLY A 24 0.78 7.76 0.79
CA GLY A 24 0.88 8.40 -0.52
C GLY A 24 0.57 9.89 -0.47
N VAL A 25 -0.53 10.28 0.18
CA VAL A 25 -0.89 11.69 0.38
C VAL A 25 0.19 12.41 1.22
N ALA A 26 0.67 11.81 2.32
CA ALA A 26 1.70 12.40 3.17
C ALA A 26 3.03 12.64 2.43
N MET A 27 3.41 11.74 1.53
CA MET A 27 4.59 11.91 0.68
C MET A 27 4.38 13.00 -0.39
N ALA A 28 3.19 13.06 -0.99
CA ALA A 28 2.85 14.10 -1.97
C ALA A 28 2.72 15.49 -1.33
N GLU A 29 2.25 15.62 -0.06
CA GLU A 29 2.32 16.86 0.73
C GLU A 29 3.76 17.42 0.85
N ARG A 30 4.78 16.59 0.63
CA ARG A 30 6.22 16.93 0.63
C ARG A 30 6.81 17.15 -0.76
N GLY A 31 5.97 17.34 -1.74
CA GLY A 31 6.39 17.61 -3.11
C GLY A 31 6.84 16.38 -3.89
N LYS A 32 6.59 15.15 -3.40
CA LYS A 32 6.94 13.91 -4.11
C LYS A 32 5.91 13.56 -5.17
N ARG A 33 6.36 12.94 -6.26
CA ARG A 33 5.50 12.37 -7.31
C ARG A 33 5.19 10.93 -6.93
N ILE A 34 3.93 10.65 -6.64
CA ILE A 34 3.48 9.37 -6.09
C ILE A 34 2.50 8.70 -7.05
N LEU A 35 2.70 7.40 -7.29
CA LEU A 35 1.71 6.53 -7.89
C LEU A 35 1.17 5.58 -6.81
N LEU A 36 -0.13 5.61 -6.61
CA LEU A 36 -0.87 4.58 -5.88
C LEU A 36 -1.28 3.48 -6.86
N VAL A 37 -1.19 2.23 -6.47
CA VAL A 37 -1.62 1.08 -7.26
C VAL A 37 -2.61 0.28 -6.43
N ASP A 38 -3.85 0.18 -6.88
CA ASP A 38 -4.86 -0.66 -6.28
C ASP A 38 -4.78 -2.06 -6.90
N LEU A 39 -4.34 -3.04 -6.13
CA LEU A 39 -4.19 -4.43 -6.57
C LEU A 39 -5.25 -5.36 -5.95
N ASP A 40 -6.27 -4.78 -5.30
CA ASP A 40 -7.37 -5.53 -4.71
C ASP A 40 -8.60 -5.49 -5.66
N PRO A 41 -9.18 -6.65 -6.02
CA PRO A 41 -10.42 -6.72 -6.80
C PRO A 41 -11.61 -5.98 -6.15
N GLN A 42 -11.56 -5.75 -4.82
CA GLN A 42 -12.58 -4.96 -4.14
C GLN A 42 -12.50 -3.46 -4.45
N ALA A 43 -11.46 -2.99 -5.15
CA ALA A 43 -11.25 -1.59 -5.55
C ALA A 43 -11.36 -0.59 -4.39
N SER A 44 -10.96 -1.02 -3.18
CA SER A 44 -11.13 -0.23 -1.96
C SER A 44 -10.26 1.04 -1.95
N LEU A 45 -9.06 0.99 -2.50
CA LEU A 45 -8.19 2.17 -2.63
C LEU A 45 -8.73 3.12 -3.70
N THR A 46 -9.22 2.59 -4.80
CA THR A 46 -9.84 3.34 -5.90
C THR A 46 -11.01 4.16 -5.37
N TRP A 47 -11.95 3.51 -4.68
CA TRP A 47 -13.07 4.17 -4.02
C TRP A 47 -12.62 5.20 -2.97
N ALA A 48 -11.68 4.84 -2.11
CA ALA A 48 -11.15 5.74 -1.07
C ALA A 48 -10.46 6.99 -1.63
N CYS A 49 -9.97 6.93 -2.87
CA CYS A 49 -9.41 8.07 -3.59
C CYS A 49 -10.47 8.95 -4.28
N GLY A 50 -11.75 8.57 -4.20
CA GLY A 50 -12.86 9.31 -4.83
C GLY A 50 -13.03 9.01 -6.32
N VAL A 51 -12.48 7.91 -6.80
CA VAL A 51 -12.67 7.40 -8.16
C VAL A 51 -13.74 6.33 -8.11
N ASP A 52 -14.74 6.42 -8.99
CA ASP A 52 -15.80 5.43 -9.12
C ASP A 52 -15.28 4.24 -9.96
N PRO A 53 -15.12 3.04 -9.37
CA PRO A 53 -14.62 1.88 -10.11
C PRO A 53 -15.54 1.45 -11.25
N ASP A 54 -16.85 1.67 -11.13
CA ASP A 54 -17.85 1.26 -12.13
C ASP A 54 -17.87 2.20 -13.35
N ALA A 55 -17.29 3.39 -13.24
CA ALA A 55 -17.18 4.35 -14.33
C ALA A 55 -15.88 4.27 -15.13
N LEU A 56 -14.98 3.34 -14.78
CA LEU A 56 -13.68 3.20 -15.43
C LEU A 56 -13.77 2.40 -16.74
N GLU A 57 -13.24 2.96 -17.82
CA GLU A 57 -13.09 2.25 -19.10
C GLU A 57 -11.87 1.31 -19.10
N VAL A 58 -10.80 1.70 -18.40
CA VAL A 58 -9.52 0.97 -18.33
C VAL A 58 -9.02 0.95 -16.89
N SER A 59 -8.57 -0.22 -16.44
CA SER A 59 -8.07 -0.43 -15.07
C SER A 59 -6.81 -1.28 -15.06
N ILE A 60 -6.28 -1.56 -13.87
CA ILE A 60 -5.16 -2.50 -13.67
C ILE A 60 -5.46 -3.90 -14.22
N HIS A 61 -6.74 -4.33 -14.24
CA HIS A 61 -7.18 -5.55 -14.88
C HIS A 61 -6.69 -5.65 -16.33
N ASP A 62 -6.92 -4.59 -17.14
CA ASP A 62 -6.54 -4.55 -18.55
C ASP A 62 -5.03 -4.51 -18.71
N VAL A 63 -4.34 -3.82 -17.82
CA VAL A 63 -2.88 -3.75 -17.78
C VAL A 63 -2.26 -5.12 -17.51
N LEU A 64 -2.75 -5.87 -16.52
CA LEU A 64 -2.24 -7.20 -16.19
C LEU A 64 -2.57 -8.24 -17.28
N LEU A 65 -3.66 -8.06 -18.00
CA LEU A 65 -4.00 -8.89 -19.17
C LEU A 65 -3.32 -8.43 -20.46
N LYS A 66 -2.52 -7.35 -20.43
CA LYS A 66 -1.82 -6.73 -21.58
C LYS A 66 -2.80 -6.23 -22.67
N ARG A 67 -3.99 -5.81 -22.27
CA ARG A 67 -5.00 -5.18 -23.13
C ARG A 67 -4.82 -3.67 -23.22
N ALA A 68 -4.21 -3.08 -22.19
CA ALA A 68 -3.87 -1.67 -22.12
C ALA A 68 -2.45 -1.47 -21.57
N ARG A 69 -1.88 -0.27 -21.78
CA ARG A 69 -0.62 0.13 -21.15
C ARG A 69 -0.94 0.75 -19.77
N ALA A 70 0.02 0.67 -18.83
CA ALA A 70 -0.18 1.25 -17.50
C ALA A 70 -0.48 2.76 -17.56
N GLU A 71 0.15 3.49 -18.49
CA GLU A 71 -0.06 4.92 -18.68
C GLU A 71 -1.48 5.29 -19.13
N ASP A 72 -2.17 4.39 -19.83
CA ASP A 72 -3.53 4.61 -20.32
C ASP A 72 -4.59 4.42 -19.21
N ALA A 73 -4.25 3.66 -18.15
CA ALA A 73 -5.11 3.40 -16.99
C ALA A 73 -4.86 4.36 -15.81
N ILE A 74 -3.75 5.12 -15.81
CA ILE A 74 -3.41 5.98 -14.69
C ILE A 74 -4.30 7.23 -14.65
N VAL A 75 -4.93 7.46 -13.48
CA VAL A 75 -5.80 8.60 -13.22
C VAL A 75 -5.08 9.61 -12.32
N ALA A 76 -5.18 10.90 -12.64
CA ALA A 76 -4.68 11.97 -11.78
C ALA A 76 -5.65 12.22 -10.63
N LEU A 77 -5.13 12.27 -9.41
CA LEU A 77 -5.90 12.63 -8.21
C LEU A 77 -5.67 14.10 -7.83
N PRO A 78 -6.59 14.72 -7.06
CA PRO A 78 -6.39 16.06 -6.55
C PRO A 78 -5.07 16.19 -5.79
N ALA A 79 -4.28 17.21 -6.14
CA ALA A 79 -3.02 17.47 -5.47
C ALA A 79 -3.24 17.79 -3.98
N PRO A 80 -2.51 17.16 -3.06
CA PRO A 80 -2.65 17.47 -1.63
C PRO A 80 -2.07 18.85 -1.31
N THR A 81 -2.58 19.47 -0.25
CA THR A 81 -2.05 20.76 0.24
C THR A 81 -0.64 20.56 0.80
N PRO A 82 0.37 21.33 0.35
CA PRO A 82 1.73 21.21 0.88
C PRO A 82 1.81 21.49 2.38
N VAL A 83 2.66 20.75 3.11
CA VAL A 83 2.90 20.98 4.55
C VAL A 83 3.75 22.23 4.80
N LYS A 84 4.62 22.59 3.86
CA LYS A 84 5.49 23.79 3.90
C LYS A 84 5.28 24.61 2.64
N GLU A 85 5.68 25.88 2.69
CA GLU A 85 5.79 26.70 1.47
C GLU A 85 6.61 25.95 0.43
N GLY A 86 6.00 25.67 -0.72
CA GLY A 86 6.61 24.88 -1.79
C GLY A 86 5.58 24.34 -2.76
N ARG A 87 6.07 23.63 -3.78
CA ARG A 87 5.21 22.98 -4.78
C ARG A 87 4.57 21.72 -4.19
N ALA A 88 3.26 21.58 -4.35
CA ALA A 88 2.59 20.30 -4.09
C ALA A 88 3.18 19.21 -4.98
N GLY A 89 3.28 18.01 -4.45
CA GLY A 89 3.63 16.83 -5.23
C GLY A 89 2.50 16.41 -6.16
N VAL A 90 2.77 15.33 -6.89
CA VAL A 90 1.80 14.69 -7.77
C VAL A 90 1.28 13.44 -7.10
N LEU A 91 -0.02 13.21 -7.18
CA LEU A 91 -0.67 12.00 -6.72
C LEU A 91 -1.48 11.40 -7.86
N HIS A 92 -1.10 10.22 -8.29
CA HIS A 92 -1.79 9.48 -9.34
C HIS A 92 -2.24 8.13 -8.78
N LEU A 93 -3.21 7.51 -9.44
CA LEU A 93 -3.75 6.19 -9.12
C LEU A 93 -3.75 5.32 -10.37
N LEU A 94 -3.24 4.10 -10.25
CA LEU A 94 -3.56 3.00 -11.15
C LEU A 94 -4.72 2.23 -10.51
N PRO A 95 -5.96 2.45 -10.99
CA PRO A 95 -7.17 2.00 -10.29
C PRO A 95 -7.48 0.53 -10.54
N SER A 96 -8.27 -0.07 -9.64
CA SER A 96 -8.83 -1.41 -9.74
C SER A 96 -10.33 -1.38 -10.05
N THR A 97 -10.83 -2.51 -10.54
CA THR A 97 -12.25 -2.83 -10.68
C THR A 97 -12.49 -4.27 -10.23
N ILE A 98 -13.76 -4.65 -10.04
CA ILE A 98 -14.12 -6.04 -9.69
C ILE A 98 -13.63 -7.07 -10.72
N ASP A 99 -13.44 -6.65 -11.98
CA ASP A 99 -12.94 -7.51 -13.06
C ASP A 99 -11.54 -8.06 -12.79
N LEU A 100 -10.78 -7.41 -11.89
CA LEU A 100 -9.46 -7.89 -11.48
C LEU A 100 -9.50 -9.31 -10.89
N ALA A 101 -10.62 -9.73 -10.29
CA ALA A 101 -10.81 -11.12 -9.87
C ALA A 101 -10.74 -12.10 -11.05
N GLY A 102 -11.23 -11.70 -12.22
CA GLY A 102 -11.11 -12.48 -13.45
C GLY A 102 -9.67 -12.53 -13.99
N ALA A 103 -8.89 -11.46 -13.80
CA ALA A 103 -7.47 -11.45 -14.16
C ALA A 103 -6.66 -12.44 -13.32
N GLU A 104 -6.99 -12.61 -12.04
CA GLU A 104 -6.35 -13.58 -11.15
C GLU A 104 -6.40 -15.01 -11.74
N LEU A 105 -7.58 -15.44 -12.17
CA LEU A 105 -7.76 -16.75 -12.83
C LEU A 105 -7.00 -16.85 -14.16
N ASN A 106 -7.03 -15.80 -14.97
CA ASN A 106 -6.32 -15.76 -16.26
C ASN A 106 -4.80 -15.82 -16.10
N LEU A 107 -4.26 -15.22 -15.04
CA LEU A 107 -2.83 -15.22 -14.76
C LEU A 107 -2.31 -16.61 -14.40
N LEU A 108 -3.10 -17.48 -13.74
CA LEU A 108 -2.67 -18.80 -13.29
C LEU A 108 -2.13 -19.67 -14.43
N THR A 109 -2.57 -19.47 -15.66
CA THR A 109 -2.16 -20.25 -16.83
C THR A 109 -1.04 -19.61 -17.65
N LYS A 110 -0.57 -18.40 -17.27
CA LYS A 110 0.45 -17.65 -18.03
C LYS A 110 1.86 -17.90 -17.52
N THR A 111 2.80 -18.08 -18.44
CA THR A 111 4.24 -18.12 -18.12
C THR A 111 4.72 -16.73 -17.67
N GLY A 112 5.49 -16.68 -16.58
CA GLY A 112 6.00 -15.43 -15.99
C GLY A 112 4.89 -14.54 -15.44
N ARG A 113 3.82 -15.14 -14.97
CA ARG A 113 2.65 -14.50 -14.36
C ARG A 113 3.00 -13.65 -13.14
N GLU A 114 4.05 -14.00 -12.42
CA GLU A 114 4.54 -13.32 -11.23
C GLU A 114 5.15 -11.93 -11.55
N TYR A 115 5.62 -11.74 -12.80
CA TYR A 115 6.34 -10.54 -13.24
C TYR A 115 5.49 -9.54 -14.02
N VAL A 116 4.19 -9.78 -14.17
CA VAL A 116 3.36 -8.97 -15.06
C VAL A 116 3.24 -7.53 -14.58
N LEU A 117 3.02 -7.33 -13.27
CA LEU A 117 2.94 -6.00 -12.67
C LEU A 117 4.30 -5.29 -12.72
N ARG A 118 5.40 -5.99 -12.39
CA ARG A 118 6.77 -5.43 -12.47
C ARG A 118 7.07 -4.89 -13.87
N LYS A 119 6.73 -5.65 -14.90
CA LYS A 119 6.90 -5.24 -16.31
C LYS A 119 6.03 -4.06 -16.71
N ALA A 120 4.81 -3.97 -16.17
CA ALA A 120 3.93 -2.85 -16.42
C ALA A 120 4.44 -1.57 -15.75
N LEU A 121 4.81 -1.65 -14.47
CA LEU A 121 5.30 -0.52 -13.68
C LEU A 121 6.66 0.01 -14.17
N SER A 122 7.55 -0.85 -14.68
CA SER A 122 8.86 -0.41 -15.18
C SER A 122 8.77 0.62 -16.32
N LYS A 123 7.65 0.66 -17.06
CA LYS A 123 7.43 1.61 -18.18
C LYS A 123 7.00 3.00 -17.72
N VAL A 124 6.53 3.14 -16.47
CA VAL A 124 6.02 4.40 -15.94
C VAL A 124 6.77 4.89 -14.70
N SER A 125 7.61 4.03 -14.08
CA SER A 125 8.27 4.29 -12.80
C SER A 125 9.15 5.55 -12.80
N ASP A 126 9.80 5.89 -13.88
CA ASP A 126 10.67 7.09 -13.98
C ASP A 126 9.91 8.41 -13.82
N ARG A 127 8.59 8.39 -13.94
CA ARG A 127 7.72 9.54 -13.73
C ARG A 127 7.44 9.82 -12.25
N TYR A 128 7.79 8.89 -11.35
CA TYR A 128 7.46 8.94 -9.93
C TYR A 128 8.69 8.84 -9.04
N ASP A 129 8.56 9.32 -7.81
CA ASP A 129 9.58 9.18 -6.77
C ASP A 129 9.30 7.95 -5.90
N ARG A 130 8.01 7.59 -5.76
CA ARG A 130 7.53 6.38 -5.05
C ARG A 130 6.31 5.79 -5.77
N VAL A 131 6.21 4.47 -5.70
CA VAL A 131 5.02 3.70 -6.06
C VAL A 131 4.56 2.95 -4.81
N LEU A 132 3.30 3.06 -4.42
CA LEU A 132 2.72 2.35 -3.29
C LEU A 132 1.66 1.38 -3.81
N ILE A 133 1.84 0.08 -3.57
CA ILE A 133 0.94 -0.98 -4.02
C ILE A 133 0.08 -1.43 -2.83
N ASP A 134 -1.24 -1.24 -2.91
CA ASP A 134 -2.20 -1.80 -1.96
C ASP A 134 -2.53 -3.24 -2.38
N CYS A 135 -2.06 -4.22 -1.60
CA CYS A 135 -2.24 -5.64 -1.91
C CYS A 135 -3.57 -6.17 -1.33
N PRO A 136 -4.23 -7.15 -1.98
CA PRO A 136 -5.43 -7.78 -1.47
C PRO A 136 -5.18 -8.54 -0.15
N PRO A 137 -6.23 -8.92 0.61
CA PRO A 137 -6.12 -9.70 1.84
C PRO A 137 -5.96 -11.20 1.56
N SER A 138 -5.15 -11.56 0.58
CA SER A 138 -4.84 -12.93 0.20
C SER A 138 -3.35 -13.04 -0.14
N LEU A 139 -2.80 -14.24 -0.11
CA LEU A 139 -1.43 -14.53 -0.54
C LEU A 139 -1.41 -15.17 -1.93
N GLY A 140 -2.40 -14.85 -2.77
CA GLY A 140 -2.54 -15.33 -4.14
C GLY A 140 -1.64 -14.61 -5.14
N ILE A 141 -1.86 -14.90 -6.42
CA ILE A 141 -1.01 -14.42 -7.52
C ILE A 141 -0.95 -12.89 -7.62
N LEU A 142 -1.99 -12.15 -7.21
CA LEU A 142 -1.96 -10.70 -7.18
C LEU A 142 -0.98 -10.19 -6.12
N THR A 143 -1.01 -10.72 -4.90
CA THR A 143 -0.05 -10.36 -3.85
C THR A 143 1.37 -10.73 -4.26
N ILE A 144 1.59 -11.91 -4.85
CA ILE A 144 2.90 -12.30 -5.40
C ILE A 144 3.36 -11.29 -6.47
N ASN A 145 2.48 -10.83 -7.36
CA ASN A 145 2.82 -9.76 -8.32
C ASN A 145 3.23 -8.45 -7.64
N GLY A 146 2.50 -8.05 -6.59
CA GLY A 146 2.82 -6.87 -5.79
C GLY A 146 4.20 -6.97 -5.14
N LEU A 147 4.51 -8.10 -4.50
CA LEU A 147 5.79 -8.38 -3.85
C LEU A 147 6.95 -8.52 -4.86
N THR A 148 6.71 -9.19 -5.99
CA THR A 148 7.71 -9.32 -7.06
C THR A 148 8.06 -7.97 -7.69
N ALA A 149 7.12 -7.02 -7.73
CA ALA A 149 7.32 -5.70 -8.28
C ALA A 149 7.93 -4.70 -7.27
N ALA A 150 7.92 -5.02 -5.97
CA ALA A 150 8.32 -4.10 -4.91
C ALA A 150 9.82 -4.18 -4.57
N ASP A 151 10.38 -3.06 -4.12
CA ASP A 151 11.70 -3.01 -3.47
C ASP A 151 11.56 -3.23 -1.96
N GLU A 152 10.44 -2.78 -1.38
CA GLU A 152 10.18 -2.84 0.06
C GLU A 152 8.75 -3.31 0.35
N VAL A 153 8.58 -3.99 1.50
CA VAL A 153 7.26 -4.34 2.06
C VAL A 153 7.05 -3.60 3.37
N VAL A 154 5.89 -2.98 3.52
CA VAL A 154 5.37 -2.45 4.78
C VAL A 154 4.16 -3.27 5.20
N ILE A 155 4.11 -3.70 6.46
CA ILE A 155 3.11 -4.61 6.98
C ILE A 155 2.19 -3.87 7.97
N PRO A 156 0.99 -3.40 7.57
CA PRO A 156 0.01 -2.89 8.52
C PRO A 156 -0.46 -3.99 9.45
N LEU A 157 -0.42 -3.73 10.76
CA LEU A 157 -0.70 -4.67 11.83
C LEU A 157 -1.73 -4.09 12.78
N GLN A 158 -2.93 -4.67 12.85
CA GLN A 158 -3.89 -4.34 13.88
C GLN A 158 -3.48 -5.02 15.20
N CYS A 159 -3.38 -4.25 16.28
CA CYS A 159 -2.89 -4.76 17.58
C CYS A 159 -3.96 -5.53 18.36
N GLU A 160 -4.44 -6.64 17.78
CA GLU A 160 -5.39 -7.58 18.37
C GLU A 160 -4.80 -9.00 18.40
N SER A 161 -5.34 -9.89 19.29
CA SER A 161 -4.75 -11.19 19.63
C SER A 161 -4.50 -12.16 18.47
N LEU A 162 -5.22 -12.07 17.37
CA LEU A 162 -5.06 -12.97 16.20
C LEU A 162 -4.19 -12.41 15.07
N SER A 163 -3.59 -11.24 15.25
CA SER A 163 -2.86 -10.55 14.16
C SER A 163 -1.53 -11.19 13.80
N GLN A 164 -0.93 -11.96 14.71
CA GLN A 164 0.41 -12.55 14.53
C GLN A 164 0.45 -13.66 13.48
N ARG A 165 -0.59 -14.49 13.41
CA ARG A 165 -0.65 -15.59 12.45
C ARG A 165 -0.54 -15.12 10.99
N GLY A 166 -1.24 -14.03 10.66
CA GLY A 166 -1.20 -13.45 9.32
C GLY A 166 0.16 -12.81 8.97
N VAL A 167 0.92 -12.35 9.96
CA VAL A 167 2.29 -11.85 9.76
C VAL A 167 3.23 -13.02 9.41
N GLY A 168 3.16 -14.14 10.13
CA GLY A 168 4.00 -15.31 9.86
C GLY A 168 3.80 -15.84 8.43
N GLN A 169 2.55 -16.05 8.01
CA GLN A 169 2.24 -16.54 6.66
C GLN A 169 2.67 -15.56 5.57
N LEU A 170 2.56 -14.24 5.81
CA LEU A 170 3.08 -13.26 4.86
C LEU A 170 4.60 -13.34 4.74
N LEU A 171 5.32 -13.54 5.85
CA LEU A 171 6.78 -13.66 5.84
C LEU A 171 7.24 -14.91 5.10
N GLU A 172 6.56 -16.05 5.27
CA GLU A 172 6.82 -17.25 4.46
C GLU A 172 6.64 -16.95 2.97
N THR A 173 5.57 -16.24 2.59
CA THR A 173 5.37 -15.82 1.20
C THR A 173 6.45 -14.86 0.70
N ILE A 174 6.95 -13.97 1.57
CA ILE A 174 8.06 -13.05 1.21
C ILE A 174 9.35 -13.84 0.96
N GLU A 175 9.65 -14.87 1.76
CA GLU A 175 10.80 -15.75 1.52
C GLU A 175 10.66 -16.49 0.18
N ASP A 176 9.48 -17.06 -0.13
CA ASP A 176 9.23 -17.67 -1.44
C ASP A 176 9.44 -16.67 -2.59
N VAL A 177 8.99 -15.42 -2.42
CA VAL A 177 9.21 -14.38 -3.43
C VAL A 177 10.70 -14.04 -3.57
N ARG A 178 11.46 -14.00 -2.48
CA ARG A 178 12.92 -13.80 -2.52
C ARG A 178 13.62 -14.93 -3.25
N ASP A 179 13.24 -16.16 -2.97
CA ASP A 179 13.87 -17.33 -3.56
C ASP A 179 13.62 -17.46 -5.07
N TYR A 180 12.43 -17.06 -5.54
CA TYR A 180 12.01 -17.38 -6.91
C TYR A 180 11.85 -16.18 -7.84
N THR A 181 11.53 -14.98 -7.33
CA THR A 181 11.12 -13.88 -8.22
C THR A 181 11.75 -12.52 -7.91
N ASN A 182 12.17 -12.25 -6.65
CA ASN A 182 12.69 -10.95 -6.26
C ASN A 182 13.63 -11.04 -5.04
N GLU A 183 14.88 -11.42 -5.26
CA GLU A 183 15.91 -11.63 -4.21
C GLU A 183 16.20 -10.38 -3.37
N ASP A 184 15.97 -9.19 -3.93
CA ASP A 184 16.25 -7.89 -3.28
C ASP A 184 15.08 -7.36 -2.43
N LEU A 185 13.97 -8.11 -2.29
CA LEU A 185 12.79 -7.64 -1.56
C LEU A 185 13.08 -7.47 -0.07
N GLU A 186 12.97 -6.24 0.44
CA GLU A 186 13.22 -5.93 1.86
C GLU A 186 11.92 -5.78 2.67
N VAL A 187 11.85 -6.36 3.88
CA VAL A 187 10.81 -6.03 4.86
C VAL A 187 11.20 -4.74 5.57
N ARG A 188 10.52 -3.64 5.21
CA ARG A 188 10.80 -2.30 5.76
C ARG A 188 10.37 -2.17 7.22
N GLY A 189 9.34 -2.91 7.61
CA GLY A 189 8.81 -2.94 8.96
C GLY A 189 7.28 -3.05 9.00
N ALA A 190 6.75 -3.16 10.20
CA ALA A 190 5.31 -3.15 10.45
C ALA A 190 4.83 -1.78 10.92
N ILE A 191 3.59 -1.41 10.55
CA ILE A 191 2.88 -0.23 11.06
C ILE A 191 1.77 -0.72 11.98
N ALA A 192 1.89 -0.45 13.28
CA ALA A 192 0.82 -0.72 14.24
C ALA A 192 -0.35 0.23 13.99
N THR A 193 -1.47 -0.33 13.54
CA THR A 193 -2.69 0.40 13.19
C THR A 193 -3.78 0.17 14.24
N MET A 194 -4.75 1.09 14.31
CA MET A 194 -5.85 1.05 15.29
C MET A 194 -5.36 0.81 16.72
N PHE A 195 -4.18 1.35 17.01
CA PHE A 195 -3.50 1.16 18.29
C PHE A 195 -4.25 1.88 19.42
N ASP A 196 -4.63 1.13 20.46
CA ASP A 196 -5.15 1.69 21.72
C ASP A 196 -4.09 1.56 22.81
N GLY A 197 -3.32 2.63 23.02
CA GLY A 197 -2.22 2.68 23.98
C GLY A 197 -2.64 2.51 25.45
N ARG A 198 -3.96 2.49 25.76
CA ARG A 198 -4.48 2.22 27.10
C ARG A 198 -4.52 0.73 27.41
N THR A 199 -4.42 -0.14 26.41
CA THR A 199 -4.54 -1.58 26.56
C THR A 199 -3.18 -2.26 26.64
N LYS A 200 -2.99 -3.14 27.63
CA LYS A 200 -1.79 -3.99 27.70
C LYS A 200 -1.64 -4.90 26.48
N LEU A 201 -2.78 -5.37 25.94
CA LEU A 201 -2.79 -6.23 24.77
C LEU A 201 -2.11 -5.60 23.56
N ALA A 202 -2.40 -4.33 23.26
CA ALA A 202 -1.81 -3.65 22.11
C ALA A 202 -0.28 -3.58 22.21
N HIS A 203 0.25 -3.26 23.38
CA HIS A 203 1.69 -3.26 23.65
C HIS A 203 2.30 -4.66 23.55
N GLN A 204 1.63 -5.67 24.11
CA GLN A 204 2.08 -7.06 24.03
C GLN A 204 2.17 -7.56 22.58
N VAL A 205 1.19 -7.24 21.73
CA VAL A 205 1.20 -7.63 20.30
C VAL A 205 2.39 -7.01 19.60
N VAL A 206 2.68 -5.73 19.82
CA VAL A 206 3.85 -5.04 19.22
C VAL A 206 5.15 -5.75 19.65
N GLU A 207 5.32 -6.01 20.94
CA GLU A 207 6.53 -6.66 21.47
C GLU A 207 6.68 -8.11 20.97
N GLN A 208 5.57 -8.83 20.84
CA GLN A 208 5.60 -10.19 20.29
C GLN A 208 5.97 -10.22 18.82
N VAL A 209 5.49 -9.26 18.01
CA VAL A 209 5.88 -9.15 16.60
C VAL A 209 7.38 -8.83 16.47
N ARG A 210 7.90 -7.92 17.29
CA ARG A 210 9.34 -7.59 17.32
C ARG A 210 10.20 -8.82 17.65
N ARG A 211 9.79 -9.59 18.67
CA ARG A 211 10.57 -10.74 19.17
C ARG A 211 10.46 -11.98 18.28
N ASN A 212 9.24 -12.28 17.80
CA ASN A 212 8.99 -13.57 17.12
C ASN A 212 9.42 -13.53 15.64
N TYR A 213 9.44 -12.34 15.03
CA TYR A 213 9.67 -12.20 13.60
C TYR A 213 10.88 -11.32 13.24
N ASP A 214 11.57 -10.75 14.24
CA ASP A 214 12.69 -9.83 14.04
C ASP A 214 12.35 -8.65 13.10
N ILE A 215 11.10 -8.16 13.19
CA ILE A 215 10.61 -7.07 12.37
C ILE A 215 10.57 -5.78 13.18
N THR A 216 11.13 -4.71 12.61
CA THR A 216 10.96 -3.35 13.15
C THR A 216 9.49 -2.95 13.12
N VAL A 217 8.89 -2.60 14.26
CA VAL A 217 7.60 -1.92 14.29
C VAL A 217 7.85 -0.42 14.28
N LEU A 218 7.45 0.23 13.18
CA LEU A 218 7.68 1.66 12.94
C LEU A 218 6.86 2.51 13.92
N GLU A 219 7.44 3.60 14.36
CA GLU A 219 6.81 4.57 15.27
C GLU A 219 6.66 5.93 14.57
N PRO A 220 5.63 6.72 14.89
CA PRO A 220 4.59 6.47 15.91
C PRO A 220 3.54 5.46 15.46
N PHE A 221 2.90 4.80 16.42
CA PHE A 221 1.76 3.93 16.15
C PHE A 221 0.54 4.73 15.72
N VAL A 222 -0.24 4.20 14.77
CA VAL A 222 -1.45 4.89 14.27
C VAL A 222 -2.63 4.57 15.21
N PRO A 223 -3.16 5.58 15.94
CA PRO A 223 -4.22 5.34 16.90
C PRO A 223 -5.56 5.01 16.22
N LYS A 224 -6.41 4.23 16.92
CA LYS A 224 -7.80 4.00 16.51
C LYS A 224 -8.54 5.34 16.47
N SER A 225 -9.21 5.64 15.35
CA SER A 225 -9.90 6.91 15.14
C SER A 225 -11.08 6.76 14.20
N VAL A 226 -12.24 7.30 14.61
CA VAL A 226 -13.44 7.39 13.77
C VAL A 226 -13.18 8.22 12.51
N LYS A 227 -12.34 9.25 12.61
CA LYS A 227 -11.97 10.11 11.46
C LYS A 227 -11.25 9.35 10.36
N VAL A 228 -10.49 8.32 10.70
CA VAL A 228 -9.84 7.42 9.72
C VAL A 228 -10.89 6.59 8.99
N ALA A 229 -11.90 6.09 9.71
CA ALA A 229 -12.96 5.28 9.13
C ALA A 229 -13.95 6.09 8.25
N GLU A 230 -14.17 7.36 8.60
CA GLU A 230 -15.08 8.27 7.85
C GLU A 230 -14.46 8.77 6.53
N ALA A 231 -13.14 8.89 6.46
CA ALA A 231 -12.44 9.54 5.35
C ALA A 231 -12.69 8.87 3.98
N PRO A 232 -12.63 7.53 3.84
CA PRO A 232 -12.89 6.84 2.57
C PRO A 232 -14.30 7.09 2.01
N ALA A 233 -15.33 7.14 2.86
CA ALA A 233 -16.70 7.42 2.43
C ALA A 233 -16.87 8.82 1.80
N ARG A 234 -15.87 9.69 1.95
CA ARG A 234 -15.82 11.03 1.35
C ARG A 234 -14.82 11.12 0.19
N GLY A 235 -14.28 10.00 -0.26
CA GLY A 235 -13.25 9.95 -1.29
C GLY A 235 -11.98 10.71 -0.91
N ARG A 236 -11.60 10.73 0.39
CA ARG A 236 -10.47 11.52 0.90
C ARG A 236 -9.61 10.73 1.87
N SER A 237 -8.31 11.04 1.88
CA SER A 237 -7.42 10.57 2.92
C SER A 237 -7.74 11.22 4.27
N VAL A 238 -7.41 10.55 5.37
CA VAL A 238 -7.46 11.13 6.71
C VAL A 238 -6.62 12.41 6.83
N LEU A 239 -5.57 12.57 6.03
CA LEU A 239 -4.74 13.77 6.00
C LEU A 239 -5.50 14.99 5.48
N SER A 240 -6.41 14.80 4.51
CA SER A 240 -7.28 15.87 3.98
C SER A 240 -8.57 16.00 4.78
N HIS A 241 -9.12 14.88 5.30
CA HIS A 241 -10.38 14.88 6.06
C HIS A 241 -10.21 15.44 7.48
N ALA A 242 -9.13 15.06 8.18
CA ALA A 242 -8.85 15.48 9.55
C ALA A 242 -7.35 15.78 9.73
N PRO A 243 -6.82 16.85 9.10
CA PRO A 243 -5.37 17.10 8.96
C PRO A 243 -4.63 17.30 10.27
N LYS A 244 -5.31 17.71 11.33
CA LYS A 244 -4.74 17.92 12.68
C LYS A 244 -4.92 16.71 13.61
N SER A 245 -5.54 15.62 13.14
CA SER A 245 -5.74 14.41 13.96
C SER A 245 -4.42 13.71 14.25
N ARG A 246 -4.35 13.00 15.39
CA ARG A 246 -3.19 12.19 15.77
C ARG A 246 -2.84 11.14 14.69
N SER A 247 -3.86 10.55 14.06
CA SER A 247 -3.64 9.57 12.99
C SER A 247 -3.01 10.20 11.75
N ALA A 248 -3.45 11.42 11.33
CA ALA A 248 -2.84 12.14 10.23
C ALA A 248 -1.39 12.50 10.52
N GLN A 249 -1.09 12.95 11.75
CA GLN A 249 0.28 13.24 12.18
C GLN A 249 1.15 11.98 12.15
N ALA A 250 0.65 10.85 12.69
CA ALA A 250 1.36 9.57 12.67
C ALA A 250 1.73 9.14 11.24
N TYR A 251 0.79 9.21 10.30
CA TYR A 251 1.09 8.88 8.90
C TYR A 251 2.11 9.83 8.26
N ARG A 252 2.11 11.13 8.61
CA ARG A 252 3.15 12.08 8.13
C ARG A 252 4.54 11.73 8.64
N GLU A 253 4.66 11.30 9.90
CA GLU A 253 5.93 10.89 10.49
C GLU A 253 6.41 9.55 9.91
N LEU A 254 5.53 8.58 9.75
CA LEU A 254 5.82 7.31 9.08
C LEU A 254 6.27 7.53 7.63
N ALA A 255 5.58 8.40 6.89
CA ALA A 255 5.99 8.77 5.53
C ALA A 255 7.40 9.39 5.48
N ASN A 256 7.78 10.20 6.48
CA ASN A 256 9.15 10.74 6.58
C ASN A 256 10.18 9.63 6.73
N GLN A 257 9.92 8.63 7.58
CA GLN A 257 10.83 7.51 7.79
C GLN A 257 10.98 6.66 6.52
N LEU A 258 9.88 6.45 5.78
CA LEU A 258 9.91 5.71 4.52
C LEU A 258 10.60 6.50 3.38
N LEU A 259 10.61 7.84 3.44
CA LEU A 259 11.34 8.68 2.49
C LEU A 259 12.84 8.81 2.84
N GLY A 260 13.22 8.70 4.12
CA GLY A 260 14.54 9.07 4.64
C GLY A 260 15.68 8.09 4.35
N ARG A 261 15.44 6.83 3.98
CA ARG A 261 16.50 5.93 3.49
C ARG A 261 16.79 6.24 2.02
N LYS A 262 17.92 6.94 1.80
CA LYS A 262 18.61 6.88 0.50
C LYS A 262 19.06 5.43 0.32
N GLY A 263 18.73 4.82 -0.81
CA GLY A 263 19.32 3.56 -1.20
C GLY A 263 20.84 3.69 -1.12
N GLY A 264 21.49 2.76 -0.43
CA GLY A 264 22.93 2.62 -0.41
C GLY A 264 23.43 2.13 -1.75
#